data_73db63283b01b85c3e03fa379913c16d
#
_entry.id   73db63283b01b85c3e03fa379913c16d
#
_cell.length_a   1.000
_cell.length_b   1.000
_cell.length_c   1.000
_cell.angle_alpha   90.00
_cell.angle_beta   90.00
_cell.angle_gamma   90.00
#
_symmetry.space_group_name_H-M   'P 1'
#
loop_
_entity.id
_entity.type
_entity.pdbx_description
1 polymer ?
#
loop_
_entity_poly.entity_id
_entity_poly.type
_entity_poly.pdbx_seq_one_letter_code
_entity_poly.pdbx_strand_id
1 'polypeptide(L)'
;MSSKELKDFSLWCDFVEREFLECEFGRLLEQGKFVGATSNPSIFASAIGTSGAYKDDLEKLKGKNAKEKYEKLAITDIALAADKLEPLYRVNKDCGFISIEIDPMLCDDVSASVSEGRRLYESIGKENVMIKVPATQAGYVIMGELAKAGIHINATLIFSQEQARQCAIVLNENLRNDARGVISVFVSRFDSVVDTSPQAHLIKSCFVDSFAHLLDSGESSASSRLDFAPCPALGVLNAFACYDEIEQVANPHIRTLFASTGAKLEGLPKDYYITNLVAPHCVNTAPLATIEAFWGRANSANGVERIFRWQSEQGSGQGGKQVGEQGKKALEFIAKLNLGGKSLTQIQNALLSNGLQAFKDAFLQMLKHLSAK
;
A
#
# COMPACT_ATOMS: atom_id res chain seq x y z
N MET A 1 -20.16 -11.74 -0.69
CA MET A 1 -18.76 -12.17 -0.82
C MET A 1 -17.92 -11.47 0.24
N SER A 2 -17.01 -12.15 0.87
CA SER A 2 -16.11 -11.58 1.88
C SER A 2 -14.65 -11.72 1.43
N SER A 3 -13.73 -10.94 2.00
CA SER A 3 -12.29 -11.08 1.75
C SER A 3 -11.74 -12.49 2.05
N LYS A 4 -12.44 -13.29 2.85
CA LYS A 4 -12.11 -14.70 3.13
C LYS A 4 -12.37 -15.65 1.96
N GLU A 5 -13.17 -15.22 0.99
CA GLU A 5 -13.53 -16.01 -0.20
C GLU A 5 -12.60 -15.75 -1.38
N LEU A 6 -11.80 -14.68 -1.32
CA LEU A 6 -10.76 -14.40 -2.29
C LEU A 6 -9.49 -15.17 -1.87
N LYS A 7 -9.28 -16.32 -2.48
CA LYS A 7 -8.17 -17.22 -2.15
C LYS A 7 -6.82 -16.50 -2.33
N ASP A 8 -6.06 -16.42 -1.24
CA ASP A 8 -4.70 -15.85 -1.18
C ASP A 8 -4.61 -14.33 -1.49
N PHE A 9 -5.75 -13.62 -1.64
CA PHE A 9 -5.83 -12.17 -1.77
C PHE A 9 -6.42 -11.55 -0.51
N SER A 10 -5.84 -10.46 -0.04
CA SER A 10 -6.29 -9.75 1.16
C SER A 10 -6.57 -8.28 0.89
N LEU A 11 -7.72 -7.77 1.33
CA LEU A 11 -7.96 -6.34 1.43
C LEU A 11 -7.62 -5.83 2.81
N TRP A 12 -6.90 -4.69 2.86
CA TRP A 12 -6.61 -3.95 4.08
C TRP A 12 -7.18 -2.53 3.98
N CYS A 13 -7.58 -1.97 5.13
CA CYS A 13 -8.11 -0.61 5.22
C CYS A 13 -6.97 0.39 5.43
N ASP A 14 -6.80 1.36 4.51
CA ASP A 14 -5.82 2.45 4.64
C ASP A 14 -6.46 3.65 5.36
N PHE A 15 -6.91 3.41 6.60
CA PHE A 15 -7.50 4.42 7.46
C PHE A 15 -7.43 4.01 8.93
N VAL A 16 -7.03 4.95 9.79
CA VAL A 16 -6.98 4.82 11.25
C VAL A 16 -7.42 6.15 11.87
N GLU A 17 -8.48 6.11 12.66
CA GLU A 17 -8.99 7.24 13.42
C GLU A 17 -9.76 6.68 14.64
N ARG A 18 -9.68 7.32 15.81
CA ARG A 18 -10.18 6.83 17.08
C ARG A 18 -11.67 6.44 17.03
N GLU A 19 -12.54 7.35 16.62
CA GLU A 19 -13.99 7.13 16.58
C GLU A 19 -14.35 6.00 15.58
N PHE A 20 -13.71 5.99 14.43
CA PHE A 20 -13.86 4.91 13.45
C PHE A 20 -13.45 3.55 14.03
N LEU A 21 -12.31 3.50 14.73
CA LEU A 21 -11.87 2.26 15.38
C LEU A 21 -12.85 1.78 16.44
N GLU A 22 -13.41 2.68 17.25
CA GLU A 22 -14.33 2.33 18.33
C GLU A 22 -15.71 1.89 17.81
N CYS A 23 -16.26 2.58 16.80
CA CYS A 23 -17.64 2.46 16.38
C CYS A 23 -17.85 1.56 15.16
N GLU A 24 -17.04 1.67 14.11
CA GLU A 24 -17.34 1.08 12.81
C GLU A 24 -16.39 -0.03 12.39
N PHE A 25 -15.13 0.07 12.74
CA PHE A 25 -14.06 -0.83 12.30
C PHE A 25 -14.38 -2.31 12.58
N GLY A 26 -14.84 -2.63 13.81
CA GLY A 26 -15.22 -4.00 14.20
C GLY A 26 -16.36 -4.55 13.35
N ARG A 27 -17.39 -3.76 13.12
CA ARG A 27 -18.54 -4.14 12.28
C ARG A 27 -18.12 -4.48 10.84
N LEU A 28 -17.22 -3.69 10.27
CA LEU A 28 -16.72 -3.93 8.92
C LEU A 28 -15.82 -5.18 8.84
N LEU A 29 -15.04 -5.46 9.89
CA LEU A 29 -14.29 -6.72 10.01
C LEU A 29 -15.22 -7.93 10.06
N GLU A 30 -16.27 -7.89 10.86
CA GLU A 30 -17.29 -8.96 10.95
C GLU A 30 -17.98 -9.21 9.60
N GLN A 31 -18.22 -8.14 8.83
CA GLN A 31 -18.74 -8.23 7.47
C GLN A 31 -17.70 -8.73 6.45
N GLY A 32 -16.45 -8.95 6.87
CA GLY A 32 -15.38 -9.41 6.00
C GLY A 32 -14.95 -8.39 4.93
N LYS A 33 -15.14 -7.09 5.18
CA LYS A 33 -14.80 -6.05 4.22
C LYS A 33 -13.29 -5.93 4.01
N PHE A 34 -12.51 -6.16 5.05
CA PHE A 34 -11.05 -6.20 5.03
C PHE A 34 -10.52 -7.11 6.14
N VAL A 35 -9.24 -7.47 6.08
CA VAL A 35 -8.59 -8.40 7.04
C VAL A 35 -7.30 -7.83 7.64
N GLY A 36 -7.07 -6.55 7.51
CA GLY A 36 -5.92 -5.82 8.04
C GLY A 36 -6.08 -4.34 7.82
N ALA A 37 -5.11 -3.55 8.29
CA ALA A 37 -5.12 -2.10 8.09
C ALA A 37 -3.71 -1.52 7.97
N THR A 38 -3.61 -0.32 7.41
CA THR A 38 -2.39 0.47 7.31
C THR A 38 -2.62 1.88 7.80
N SER A 39 -1.58 2.49 8.36
CA SER A 39 -1.52 3.91 8.66
C SER A 39 -0.34 4.59 7.96
N ASN A 40 -0.31 5.89 7.98
CA ASN A 40 0.79 6.72 7.54
C ASN A 40 0.71 8.11 8.19
N PRO A 41 1.76 8.95 8.12
CA PRO A 41 1.74 10.27 8.74
C PRO A 41 0.58 11.18 8.30
N SER A 42 0.15 11.09 7.04
CA SER A 42 -0.96 11.90 6.53
C SER A 42 -2.32 11.49 7.12
N ILE A 43 -2.53 10.19 7.35
CA ILE A 43 -3.74 9.67 8.00
C ILE A 43 -3.81 10.20 9.43
N PHE A 44 -2.74 10.07 10.21
CA PHE A 44 -2.71 10.60 11.58
C PHE A 44 -2.82 12.12 11.63
N ALA A 45 -2.16 12.85 10.72
CA ALA A 45 -2.27 14.29 10.64
C ALA A 45 -3.72 14.74 10.41
N SER A 46 -4.43 14.08 9.50
CA SER A 46 -5.85 14.31 9.25
C SER A 46 -6.71 13.95 10.46
N ALA A 47 -6.57 12.74 10.99
CA ALA A 47 -7.37 12.23 12.11
C ALA A 47 -7.25 13.15 13.35
N ILE A 48 -6.03 13.40 13.82
CA ILE A 48 -5.76 14.24 15.01
C ILE A 48 -6.14 15.70 14.76
N GLY A 49 -6.03 16.18 13.51
CA GLY A 49 -6.36 17.54 13.12
C GLY A 49 -7.85 17.85 13.10
N THR A 50 -8.67 16.86 12.73
CA THR A 50 -10.11 17.10 12.43
C THR A 50 -11.07 16.41 13.40
N SER A 51 -10.68 15.28 14.02
CA SER A 51 -11.56 14.53 14.90
C SER A 51 -11.59 15.08 16.32
N GLY A 52 -12.78 15.19 16.89
CA GLY A 52 -13.01 15.54 18.28
C GLY A 52 -12.64 14.45 19.28
N ALA A 53 -12.47 13.22 18.81
CA ALA A 53 -12.20 12.05 19.65
C ALA A 53 -10.86 12.10 20.43
N TYR A 54 -9.94 12.98 20.00
CA TYR A 54 -8.62 13.13 20.66
C TYR A 54 -8.60 14.22 21.75
N LYS A 55 -9.70 14.96 21.94
CA LYS A 55 -9.72 16.13 22.83
C LYS A 55 -9.36 15.79 24.28
N ASP A 56 -9.96 14.77 24.84
CA ASP A 56 -9.77 14.39 26.24
C ASP A 56 -8.36 13.83 26.48
N ASP A 57 -7.81 13.11 25.51
CA ASP A 57 -6.45 12.60 25.60
C ASP A 57 -5.42 13.74 25.49
N LEU A 58 -5.65 14.69 24.62
CA LEU A 58 -4.80 15.89 24.50
C LEU A 58 -4.81 16.74 25.78
N GLU A 59 -5.96 16.86 26.47
CA GLU A 59 -6.03 17.50 27.77
C GLU A 59 -5.15 16.80 28.82
N LYS A 60 -5.17 15.47 28.85
CA LYS A 60 -4.32 14.68 29.76
C LYS A 60 -2.82 14.77 29.42
N LEU A 61 -2.51 15.12 28.18
CA LEU A 61 -1.13 15.26 27.66
C LEU A 61 -0.63 16.71 27.69
N LYS A 62 -1.34 17.64 28.35
CA LYS A 62 -0.86 19.01 28.56
C LYS A 62 0.53 19.00 29.21
N GLY A 63 1.43 19.83 28.71
CA GLY A 63 2.82 19.89 29.15
C GLY A 63 3.79 18.91 28.49
N LYS A 64 3.27 17.95 27.71
CA LYS A 64 4.11 17.09 26.87
C LYS A 64 4.49 17.80 25.58
N ASN A 65 5.67 17.46 25.01
CA ASN A 65 6.04 17.96 23.69
C ASN A 65 5.17 17.33 22.58
N ALA A 66 5.18 17.93 21.39
CA ALA A 66 4.32 17.49 20.29
C ALA A 66 4.56 16.06 19.85
N LYS A 67 5.82 15.58 19.84
CA LYS A 67 6.16 14.21 19.49
C LYS A 67 5.63 13.23 20.54
N GLU A 68 5.77 13.50 21.82
CA GLU A 68 5.19 12.69 22.88
C GLU A 68 3.67 12.59 22.80
N LYS A 69 2.99 13.71 22.48
CA LYS A 69 1.54 13.73 22.24
C LYS A 69 1.17 12.83 21.07
N TYR A 70 1.82 13.02 19.92
CA TYR A 70 1.60 12.20 18.72
C TYR A 70 1.78 10.72 19.02
N GLU A 71 2.93 10.35 19.56
CA GLU A 71 3.24 8.94 19.83
C GLU A 71 2.24 8.30 20.78
N LYS A 72 1.82 8.99 21.83
CA LYS A 72 0.81 8.46 22.74
C LYS A 72 -0.51 8.20 22.06
N LEU A 73 -0.99 9.12 21.21
CA LEU A 73 -2.21 8.94 20.44
C LEU A 73 -2.09 7.84 19.40
N ALA A 74 -1.00 7.83 18.60
CA ALA A 74 -0.78 6.84 17.57
C ALA A 74 -0.61 5.42 18.15
N ILE A 75 0.19 5.24 19.20
CA ILE A 75 0.36 3.96 19.88
C ILE A 75 -0.97 3.45 20.40
N THR A 76 -1.81 4.32 20.98
CA THR A 76 -3.13 3.93 21.49
C THR A 76 -4.04 3.47 20.35
N ASP A 77 -4.10 4.19 19.23
CA ASP A 77 -4.95 3.83 18.10
C ASP A 77 -4.46 2.55 17.39
N ILE A 78 -3.15 2.39 17.23
CA ILE A 78 -2.56 1.18 16.64
C ILE A 78 -2.81 -0.02 17.55
N ALA A 79 -2.66 0.11 18.86
CA ALA A 79 -2.96 -0.97 19.80
C ALA A 79 -4.46 -1.36 19.74
N LEU A 80 -5.36 -0.39 19.69
CA LEU A 80 -6.80 -0.63 19.55
C LEU A 80 -7.14 -1.35 18.23
N ALA A 81 -6.55 -0.91 17.11
CA ALA A 81 -6.71 -1.58 15.83
C ALA A 81 -6.16 -3.01 15.86
N ALA A 82 -4.97 -3.20 16.46
CA ALA A 82 -4.35 -4.51 16.61
C ALA A 82 -5.22 -5.47 17.43
N ASP A 83 -5.82 -5.01 18.53
CA ASP A 83 -6.74 -5.80 19.35
C ASP A 83 -7.96 -6.28 18.56
N LYS A 84 -8.56 -5.40 17.75
CA LYS A 84 -9.70 -5.76 16.91
C LYS A 84 -9.35 -6.74 15.80
N LEU A 85 -8.11 -6.68 15.30
CA LEU A 85 -7.59 -7.55 14.25
C LEU A 85 -7.01 -8.87 14.77
N GLU A 86 -6.68 -8.97 16.07
CA GLU A 86 -6.04 -10.12 16.69
C GLU A 86 -6.80 -11.47 16.45
N PRO A 87 -8.13 -11.53 16.49
CA PRO A 87 -8.85 -12.78 16.21
C PRO A 87 -8.57 -13.33 14.80
N LEU A 88 -8.37 -12.46 13.79
CA LEU A 88 -7.99 -12.88 12.45
C LEU A 88 -6.55 -13.38 12.42
N TYR A 89 -5.63 -12.70 13.08
CA TYR A 89 -4.22 -13.08 13.19
C TYR A 89 -4.01 -14.40 13.91
N ARG A 90 -4.81 -14.70 14.94
CA ARG A 90 -4.75 -16.00 15.65
C ARG A 90 -5.18 -17.17 14.76
N VAL A 91 -6.16 -16.95 13.89
CA VAL A 91 -6.65 -17.97 12.94
C VAL A 91 -5.71 -18.15 11.76
N ASN A 92 -5.20 -17.05 11.21
CA ASN A 92 -4.28 -17.05 10.08
C ASN A 92 -3.20 -15.98 10.27
N LYS A 93 -1.96 -16.42 10.43
CA LYS A 93 -0.79 -15.55 10.64
C LYS A 93 -0.47 -14.61 9.46
N ASP A 94 -1.14 -14.76 8.33
CA ASP A 94 -1.02 -13.87 7.16
C ASP A 94 -2.14 -12.82 7.09
N CYS A 95 -3.01 -12.77 8.10
CA CYS A 95 -4.12 -11.81 8.25
C CYS A 95 -4.03 -11.05 9.58
N GLY A 96 -4.84 -10.03 9.74
CA GLY A 96 -5.01 -9.36 11.03
C GLY A 96 -3.89 -8.39 11.40
N PHE A 97 -3.13 -7.88 10.45
CA PHE A 97 -2.06 -6.91 10.68
C PHE A 97 -2.54 -5.46 10.66
N ILE A 98 -1.86 -4.63 11.45
CA ILE A 98 -1.85 -3.17 11.36
C ILE A 98 -0.41 -2.67 11.25
N SER A 99 -0.16 -1.62 10.44
CA SER A 99 1.18 -1.04 10.29
C SER A 99 1.27 0.35 10.89
N ILE A 100 2.42 0.66 11.53
CA ILE A 100 2.82 2.02 11.93
C ILE A 100 4.17 2.37 11.32
N GLU A 101 4.33 3.60 10.88
CA GLU A 101 5.57 4.10 10.27
C GLU A 101 6.53 4.63 11.33
N ILE A 102 7.83 4.36 11.15
CA ILE A 102 8.89 5.04 11.92
C ILE A 102 8.85 6.55 11.67
N ASP A 103 9.42 7.33 12.57
CA ASP A 103 9.56 8.78 12.39
C ASP A 103 10.27 9.10 11.05
N PRO A 104 9.58 9.74 10.09
CA PRO A 104 10.17 10.00 8.77
C PRO A 104 11.35 10.96 8.81
N MET A 105 11.54 11.69 9.91
CA MET A 105 12.69 12.57 10.09
C MET A 105 13.98 11.79 10.38
N LEU A 106 13.86 10.51 10.79
CA LEU A 106 14.97 9.61 11.07
C LEU A 106 15.37 8.71 9.90
N CYS A 107 14.69 8.81 8.75
CA CYS A 107 14.79 7.85 7.65
C CYS A 107 16.21 7.64 7.08
N ASP A 108 17.14 8.56 7.30
CA ASP A 108 18.53 8.49 6.87
C ASP A 108 19.49 8.10 8.01
N ASP A 109 19.01 8.02 9.27
CA ASP A 109 19.76 7.56 10.44
C ASP A 109 19.36 6.13 10.81
N VAL A 110 20.18 5.18 10.40
CA VAL A 110 19.92 3.74 10.63
C VAL A 110 19.80 3.41 12.12
N SER A 111 20.72 3.90 12.95
CA SER A 111 20.74 3.57 14.39
C SER A 111 19.52 4.13 15.11
N ALA A 112 19.18 5.39 14.86
CA ALA A 112 18.02 6.03 15.45
C ALA A 112 16.71 5.36 14.98
N SER A 113 16.60 5.04 13.68
CA SER A 113 15.42 4.37 13.11
C SER A 113 15.22 2.94 13.65
N VAL A 114 16.27 2.16 13.79
CA VAL A 114 16.20 0.80 14.39
C VAL A 114 15.76 0.89 15.85
N SER A 115 16.33 1.82 16.61
CA SER A 115 15.96 2.06 18.01
C SER A 115 14.49 2.50 18.13
N GLU A 116 14.06 3.41 17.27
CA GLU A 116 12.67 3.88 17.17
C GLU A 116 11.71 2.75 16.84
N GLY A 117 12.00 1.95 15.81
CA GLY A 117 11.15 0.84 15.38
C GLY A 117 10.95 -0.20 16.48
N ARG A 118 12.03 -0.57 17.18
CA ARG A 118 11.97 -1.48 18.36
C ARG A 118 11.13 -0.88 19.47
N ARG A 119 11.38 0.36 19.83
CA ARG A 119 10.66 1.08 20.88
C ARG A 119 9.16 1.19 20.60
N LEU A 120 8.78 1.52 19.35
CA LEU A 120 7.38 1.58 18.94
C LEU A 120 6.72 0.20 19.05
N TYR A 121 7.35 -0.85 18.53
CA TYR A 121 6.84 -2.22 18.61
C TYR A 121 6.60 -2.66 20.05
N GLU A 122 7.59 -2.47 20.92
CA GLU A 122 7.52 -2.78 22.35
C GLU A 122 6.45 -1.96 23.08
N SER A 123 6.34 -0.65 22.76
CA SER A 123 5.37 0.25 23.40
C SER A 123 3.93 -0.05 23.01
N ILE A 124 3.68 -0.55 21.79
CA ILE A 124 2.38 -1.02 21.34
C ILE A 124 2.04 -2.36 22.00
N GLY A 125 3.01 -3.26 22.14
CA GLY A 125 2.87 -4.52 22.87
C GLY A 125 1.89 -5.51 22.22
N LYS A 126 1.78 -5.51 20.90
CA LYS A 126 0.91 -6.40 20.12
C LYS A 126 1.69 -7.14 19.05
N GLU A 127 1.45 -8.47 18.95
CA GLU A 127 2.17 -9.32 18.01
C GLU A 127 1.87 -9.01 16.54
N ASN A 128 0.66 -8.57 16.23
CA ASN A 128 0.17 -8.33 14.86
C ASN A 128 0.42 -6.90 14.36
N VAL A 129 1.48 -6.26 14.83
CA VAL A 129 1.91 -4.93 14.38
C VAL A 129 3.11 -5.05 13.46
N MET A 130 3.07 -4.36 12.33
CA MET A 130 4.20 -4.21 11.42
C MET A 130 4.83 -2.83 11.56
N ILE A 131 6.14 -2.77 11.62
CA ILE A 131 6.88 -1.51 11.51
C ILE A 131 7.09 -1.18 10.04
N LYS A 132 6.66 0.03 9.64
CA LYS A 132 6.70 0.49 8.26
C LYS A 132 7.95 1.32 8.02
N VAL A 133 8.73 0.92 7.01
CA VAL A 133 10.05 1.47 6.69
C VAL A 133 10.15 1.80 5.20
N PRO A 134 10.59 3.01 4.79
CA PRO A 134 10.71 3.37 3.39
C PRO A 134 11.87 2.64 2.69
N ALA A 135 11.67 2.27 1.41
CA ALA A 135 12.64 1.54 0.60
C ALA A 135 13.76 2.46 0.06
N THR A 136 14.66 2.86 0.97
CA THR A 136 15.88 3.62 0.71
C THR A 136 17.12 2.79 1.03
N GLN A 137 18.32 3.26 0.72
CA GLN A 137 19.56 2.57 1.07
C GLN A 137 19.69 2.36 2.60
N ALA A 138 19.39 3.39 3.40
CA ALA A 138 19.30 3.26 4.84
C ALA A 138 18.15 2.33 5.26
N GLY A 139 17.01 2.46 4.59
CA GLY A 139 15.81 1.64 4.86
C GLY A 139 16.04 0.15 4.70
N TYR A 140 16.84 -0.28 3.74
CA TYR A 140 17.17 -1.73 3.58
C TYR A 140 17.92 -2.28 4.80
N VAL A 141 18.85 -1.50 5.36
CA VAL A 141 19.57 -1.89 6.58
C VAL A 141 18.61 -1.90 7.77
N ILE A 142 17.78 -0.87 7.91
CA ILE A 142 16.78 -0.76 8.99
C ILE A 142 15.81 -1.96 8.95
N MET A 143 15.27 -2.28 7.78
CA MET A 143 14.38 -3.45 7.59
C MET A 143 15.06 -4.75 8.03
N GLY A 144 16.31 -4.96 7.62
CA GLY A 144 17.08 -6.14 7.97
C GLY A 144 17.30 -6.28 9.49
N GLU A 145 17.67 -5.20 10.17
CA GLU A 145 17.92 -5.20 11.63
C GLU A 145 16.62 -5.40 12.45
N LEU A 146 15.51 -4.83 12.02
CA LEU A 146 14.22 -5.05 12.66
C LEU A 146 13.67 -6.47 12.37
N ALA A 147 13.82 -6.97 11.15
CA ALA A 147 13.42 -8.33 10.77
C ALA A 147 14.20 -9.41 11.55
N LYS A 148 15.52 -9.22 11.77
CA LYS A 148 16.36 -10.08 12.63
C LYS A 148 15.87 -10.12 14.07
N ALA A 149 15.27 -9.05 14.56
CA ALA A 149 14.66 -8.99 15.89
C ALA A 149 13.30 -9.68 15.98
N GLY A 150 12.78 -10.26 14.87
CA GLY A 150 11.47 -10.92 14.83
C GLY A 150 10.30 -9.94 14.67
N ILE A 151 10.58 -8.70 14.30
CA ILE A 151 9.54 -7.67 14.07
C ILE A 151 9.00 -7.81 12.66
N HIS A 152 7.68 -7.76 12.51
CA HIS A 152 7.02 -7.74 11.21
C HIS A 152 7.30 -6.43 10.47
N ILE A 153 7.55 -6.51 9.16
CA ILE A 153 7.99 -5.36 8.36
C ILE A 153 6.97 -5.04 7.26
N ASN A 154 6.68 -3.76 7.12
CA ASN A 154 6.00 -3.20 5.93
C ASN A 154 7.00 -2.30 5.19
N ALA A 155 7.68 -2.84 4.16
CA ALA A 155 8.52 -2.04 3.28
C ALA A 155 7.64 -1.10 2.45
N THR A 156 7.90 0.21 2.43
CA THR A 156 7.02 1.19 1.79
C THR A 156 7.73 2.09 0.79
N LEU A 157 6.95 2.86 0.02
CA LEU A 157 7.42 3.76 -1.03
C LEU A 157 8.21 3.04 -2.14
N ILE A 158 7.71 1.86 -2.55
CA ILE A 158 8.27 1.14 -3.68
C ILE A 158 7.62 1.63 -4.99
N PHE A 159 8.45 2.10 -5.93
CA PHE A 159 8.07 2.61 -7.24
C PHE A 159 8.80 1.90 -8.39
N SER A 160 9.79 1.05 -8.09
CA SER A 160 10.57 0.34 -9.11
C SER A 160 10.74 -1.14 -8.79
N GLN A 161 10.97 -1.93 -9.83
CA GLN A 161 11.29 -3.35 -9.75
C GLN A 161 12.56 -3.60 -8.93
N GLU A 162 13.57 -2.75 -9.09
CA GLU A 162 14.82 -2.83 -8.32
C GLU A 162 14.57 -2.67 -6.81
N GLN A 163 13.77 -1.68 -6.41
CA GLN A 163 13.39 -1.52 -5.00
C GLN A 163 12.60 -2.74 -4.49
N ALA A 164 11.64 -3.23 -5.29
CA ALA A 164 10.81 -4.38 -4.95
C ALA A 164 11.67 -5.63 -4.71
N ARG A 165 12.58 -5.93 -5.65
CA ARG A 165 13.51 -7.05 -5.55
C ARG A 165 14.46 -6.91 -4.36
N GLN A 166 15.03 -5.73 -4.14
CA GLN A 166 15.95 -5.49 -3.02
C GLN A 166 15.26 -5.66 -1.67
N CYS A 167 14.02 -5.17 -1.51
CA CYS A 167 13.24 -5.41 -0.30
C CYS A 167 12.98 -6.90 -0.09
N ALA A 168 12.61 -7.65 -1.14
CA ALA A 168 12.37 -9.08 -1.06
C ALA A 168 13.62 -9.84 -0.62
N ILE A 169 14.81 -9.52 -1.17
CA ILE A 169 16.09 -10.11 -0.78
C ILE A 169 16.37 -9.85 0.70
N VAL A 170 16.32 -8.57 1.13
CA VAL A 170 16.62 -8.18 2.52
C VAL A 170 15.69 -8.88 3.50
N LEU A 171 14.39 -8.92 3.22
CA LEU A 171 13.43 -9.58 4.09
C LEU A 171 13.62 -11.09 4.09
N ASN A 172 13.87 -11.70 2.94
CA ASN A 172 14.09 -13.14 2.82
C ASN A 172 15.29 -13.62 3.63
N GLU A 173 16.36 -12.84 3.65
CA GLU A 173 17.59 -13.16 4.38
C GLU A 173 17.45 -12.93 5.90
N ASN A 174 16.61 -12.00 6.32
CA ASN A 174 16.62 -11.48 7.68
C ASN A 174 15.38 -11.78 8.52
N LEU A 175 14.22 -12.12 7.95
CA LEU A 175 13.03 -12.47 8.73
C LEU A 175 13.31 -13.67 9.65
N ARG A 176 12.95 -13.54 10.92
CA ARG A 176 13.12 -14.55 11.97
C ARG A 176 11.81 -14.72 12.78
N ASN A 177 11.72 -15.84 13.51
CA ASN A 177 10.66 -16.09 14.49
C ASN A 177 9.23 -15.97 13.94
N ASP A 178 8.98 -16.51 12.74
CA ASP A 178 7.68 -16.42 12.06
C ASP A 178 7.22 -14.99 11.73
N ALA A 179 8.14 -14.02 11.76
CA ALA A 179 7.82 -12.68 11.31
C ALA A 179 7.36 -12.65 9.84
N ARG A 180 6.50 -11.70 9.52
CA ARG A 180 5.94 -11.50 8.19
C ARG A 180 6.44 -10.19 7.58
N GLY A 181 6.56 -10.19 6.27
CA GLY A 181 6.89 -9.00 5.49
C GLY A 181 5.81 -8.67 4.48
N VAL A 182 5.53 -7.40 4.28
CA VAL A 182 4.80 -6.91 3.10
C VAL A 182 5.62 -5.84 2.40
N ILE A 183 5.57 -5.84 1.06
CA ILE A 183 6.30 -4.91 0.21
C ILE A 183 5.28 -4.04 -0.50
N SER A 184 5.17 -2.78 -0.05
CA SER A 184 4.13 -1.84 -0.47
C SER A 184 4.50 -1.10 -1.74
N VAL A 185 4.04 -1.62 -2.88
CA VAL A 185 4.19 -1.04 -4.22
C VAL A 185 3.14 0.04 -4.43
N PHE A 186 3.58 1.26 -4.74
CA PHE A 186 2.71 2.42 -4.92
C PHE A 186 2.21 2.53 -6.36
N VAL A 187 0.89 2.61 -6.54
CA VAL A 187 0.25 2.49 -7.85
C VAL A 187 -0.17 3.86 -8.43
N SER A 188 -1.18 4.51 -7.86
CA SER A 188 -1.82 5.69 -8.47
C SER A 188 -0.91 6.91 -8.61
N ARG A 189 0.12 7.03 -7.77
CA ARG A 189 1.09 8.14 -7.88
C ARG A 189 1.90 8.07 -9.16
N PHE A 190 2.18 6.87 -9.66
CA PHE A 190 2.89 6.66 -10.92
C PHE A 190 2.05 7.19 -12.09
N ASP A 191 0.77 6.81 -12.14
CA ASP A 191 -0.16 7.27 -13.18
C ASP A 191 -0.36 8.79 -13.16
N SER A 192 -0.43 9.40 -11.98
CA SER A 192 -0.58 10.86 -11.85
C SER A 192 0.58 11.64 -12.47
N VAL A 193 1.81 11.13 -12.39
CA VAL A 193 2.99 11.78 -13.01
C VAL A 193 2.99 11.58 -14.52
N VAL A 194 2.59 10.40 -14.98
CA VAL A 194 2.58 10.08 -16.40
C VAL A 194 1.44 10.81 -17.11
N ASP A 195 0.26 10.92 -16.49
CA ASP A 195 -0.89 11.60 -17.08
C ASP A 195 -0.64 13.10 -17.32
N THR A 196 0.19 13.73 -16.51
CA THR A 196 0.62 15.13 -16.69
C THR A 196 1.74 15.31 -17.72
N SER A 197 2.27 14.20 -18.29
CA SER A 197 3.34 14.25 -19.29
C SER A 197 2.81 14.78 -20.63
N PRO A 198 3.58 15.64 -21.34
CA PRO A 198 3.25 16.07 -22.70
C PRO A 198 3.06 14.93 -23.71
N GLN A 199 3.54 13.73 -23.39
CA GLN A 199 3.48 12.53 -24.22
C GLN A 199 2.44 11.51 -23.73
N ALA A 200 1.58 11.88 -22.79
CA ALA A 200 0.56 10.99 -22.23
C ALA A 200 -0.30 10.30 -23.32
N HIS A 201 -0.63 11.03 -24.41
CA HIS A 201 -1.39 10.48 -25.54
C HIS A 201 -0.64 9.35 -26.27
N LEU A 202 0.69 9.44 -26.44
CA LEU A 202 1.50 8.38 -27.06
C LEU A 202 1.56 7.14 -26.19
N ILE A 203 1.65 7.33 -24.87
CA ILE A 203 1.65 6.26 -23.90
C ILE A 203 0.29 5.55 -23.93
N LYS A 204 -0.81 6.32 -24.02
CA LYS A 204 -2.17 5.79 -24.16
C LYS A 204 -2.32 4.92 -25.41
N SER A 205 -1.93 5.41 -26.57
CA SER A 205 -2.08 4.65 -27.83
C SER A 205 -1.25 3.37 -27.81
N CYS A 206 -0.01 3.43 -27.35
CA CYS A 206 0.84 2.25 -27.24
C CYS A 206 0.28 1.22 -26.26
N PHE A 207 -0.29 1.67 -25.14
CA PHE A 207 -0.96 0.80 -24.18
C PHE A 207 -2.18 0.11 -24.81
N VAL A 208 -3.03 0.85 -25.50
CA VAL A 208 -4.21 0.33 -26.20
C VAL A 208 -3.82 -0.80 -27.15
N ASP A 209 -2.83 -0.54 -28.01
CA ASP A 209 -2.43 -1.49 -29.05
C ASP A 209 -1.78 -2.75 -28.48
N SER A 210 -1.07 -2.62 -27.36
CA SER A 210 -0.26 -3.72 -26.81
C SER A 210 -0.93 -4.48 -25.65
N PHE A 211 -1.81 -3.83 -24.88
CA PHE A 211 -2.26 -4.34 -23.57
C PHE A 211 -3.76 -4.27 -23.31
N ALA A 212 -4.56 -3.74 -24.25
CA ALA A 212 -6.02 -3.61 -24.08
C ALA A 212 -6.70 -4.94 -23.73
N HIS A 213 -6.19 -6.04 -24.27
CA HIS A 213 -6.71 -7.40 -24.01
C HIS A 213 -6.49 -7.87 -22.55
N LEU A 214 -5.54 -7.27 -21.81
CA LEU A 214 -5.28 -7.61 -20.39
C LEU A 214 -6.24 -6.91 -19.42
N LEU A 215 -6.77 -5.77 -19.84
CA LEU A 215 -7.71 -4.98 -19.03
C LEU A 215 -9.17 -5.16 -19.46
N ASP A 216 -9.42 -5.87 -20.56
CA ASP A 216 -10.75 -6.07 -21.11
C ASP A 216 -11.35 -7.43 -20.75
N SER A 217 -12.27 -7.43 -19.81
CA SER A 217 -13.08 -8.59 -19.44
C SER A 217 -14.53 -8.41 -19.91
N GLY A 218 -14.77 -8.29 -21.24
CA GLY A 218 -16.10 -8.52 -21.82
C GLY A 218 -16.77 -7.36 -22.57
N GLU A 219 -17.16 -7.68 -23.77
CA GLU A 219 -18.26 -7.17 -24.61
C GLU A 219 -18.50 -5.66 -24.76
N SER A 220 -17.47 -4.88 -25.06
CA SER A 220 -17.63 -3.68 -25.90
C SER A 220 -16.28 -3.32 -26.49
N SER A 221 -16.29 -2.90 -27.76
CA SER A 221 -15.09 -2.62 -28.53
C SER A 221 -14.09 -1.77 -27.74
N ALA A 222 -12.83 -2.19 -27.69
CA ALA A 222 -11.74 -1.51 -26.99
C ALA A 222 -11.67 0.00 -27.31
N SER A 223 -12.05 0.40 -28.51
CA SER A 223 -12.09 1.79 -28.96
C SER A 223 -13.06 2.70 -28.20
N SER A 224 -14.21 2.19 -27.73
CA SER A 224 -15.22 3.02 -27.05
C SER A 224 -14.97 3.25 -25.55
N ARG A 225 -14.01 2.53 -24.95
CA ARG A 225 -13.65 2.66 -23.53
C ARG A 225 -12.39 3.50 -23.30
N LEU A 226 -11.68 3.83 -24.34
CA LEU A 226 -10.42 4.56 -24.33
C LEU A 226 -10.58 6.07 -24.56
N ASP A 227 -11.81 6.54 -24.76
CA ASP A 227 -12.18 7.97 -24.73
C ASP A 227 -12.06 8.57 -23.29
N PHE A 228 -11.80 7.74 -22.27
CA PHE A 228 -11.49 8.23 -20.95
C PHE A 228 -10.05 8.76 -20.91
N ALA A 229 -9.92 10.02 -20.65
CA ALA A 229 -8.66 10.77 -20.61
C ALA A 229 -7.79 10.22 -19.53
N PRO A 230 -7.26 9.86 -18.64
CA PRO A 230 -5.94 9.46 -18.22
C PRO A 230 -5.54 8.04 -18.64
N CYS A 231 -4.23 7.76 -18.64
CA CYS A 231 -3.69 6.41 -18.88
C CYS A 231 -3.30 5.74 -17.54
N PRO A 232 -4.25 5.23 -16.75
CA PRO A 232 -3.98 4.70 -15.41
C PRO A 232 -3.32 3.32 -15.44
N ALA A 233 -3.03 2.81 -16.60
CA ALA A 233 -2.54 1.47 -16.82
C ALA A 233 -1.07 1.29 -16.45
N LEU A 234 -0.25 2.33 -16.50
CA LEU A 234 1.18 2.22 -16.21
C LEU A 234 1.46 1.91 -14.75
N GLY A 235 0.70 2.51 -13.84
CA GLY A 235 0.79 2.19 -12.42
C GLY A 235 0.45 0.72 -12.16
N VAL A 236 -0.59 0.19 -12.82
CA VAL A 236 -0.98 -1.22 -12.74
C VAL A 236 0.12 -2.12 -13.32
N LEU A 237 0.65 -1.81 -14.50
CA LEU A 237 1.71 -2.60 -15.13
C LEU A 237 3.02 -2.59 -14.33
N ASN A 238 3.41 -1.41 -13.82
CA ASN A 238 4.56 -1.30 -12.92
C ASN A 238 4.35 -2.13 -11.64
N ALA A 239 3.13 -2.09 -11.08
CA ALA A 239 2.79 -2.87 -9.89
C ALA A 239 2.91 -4.37 -10.13
N PHE A 240 2.45 -4.89 -11.27
CA PHE A 240 2.63 -6.29 -11.63
C PHE A 240 4.08 -6.66 -11.93
N ALA A 241 4.83 -5.78 -12.55
CA ALA A 241 6.26 -6.03 -12.77
C ALA A 241 7.03 -6.10 -11.44
N CYS A 242 6.65 -5.26 -10.45
CA CYS A 242 7.19 -5.35 -9.09
C CYS A 242 6.74 -6.63 -8.37
N TYR A 243 5.46 -7.02 -8.51
CA TYR A 243 4.92 -8.26 -7.97
C TYR A 243 5.70 -9.47 -8.49
N ASP A 244 5.95 -9.54 -9.80
CA ASP A 244 6.70 -10.63 -10.42
C ASP A 244 8.15 -10.73 -9.88
N GLU A 245 8.83 -9.59 -9.67
CA GLU A 245 10.16 -9.57 -9.03
C GLU A 245 10.12 -10.05 -7.58
N ILE A 246 9.07 -9.70 -6.83
CA ILE A 246 8.91 -10.15 -5.45
C ILE A 246 8.68 -11.66 -5.41
N GLU A 247 7.72 -12.17 -6.19
CA GLU A 247 7.36 -13.60 -6.20
C GLU A 247 8.51 -14.53 -6.69
N GLN A 248 9.48 -13.99 -7.46
CA GLN A 248 10.66 -14.74 -7.86
C GLN A 248 11.68 -14.96 -6.72
N VAL A 249 11.65 -14.10 -5.70
CA VAL A 249 12.67 -14.05 -4.64
C VAL A 249 12.09 -14.40 -3.28
N ALA A 250 10.89 -13.92 -2.99
CA ALA A 250 10.29 -13.96 -1.67
C ALA A 250 9.93 -15.39 -1.23
N ASN A 251 10.14 -15.68 0.05
CA ASN A 251 9.55 -16.84 0.70
C ASN A 251 8.06 -16.61 1.03
N PRO A 252 7.28 -17.65 1.40
CA PRO A 252 5.84 -17.52 1.66
C PRO A 252 5.45 -16.54 2.79
N HIS A 253 6.41 -16.08 3.61
CA HIS A 253 6.16 -15.09 4.68
C HIS A 253 6.21 -13.64 4.20
N ILE A 254 6.52 -13.41 2.91
CA ILE A 254 6.68 -12.09 2.31
C ILE A 254 5.67 -11.94 1.18
N ARG A 255 4.77 -10.98 1.29
CA ARG A 255 3.71 -10.75 0.31
C ARG A 255 3.85 -9.38 -0.36
N THR A 256 3.49 -9.30 -1.63
CA THR A 256 3.29 -8.00 -2.27
C THR A 256 2.07 -7.30 -1.66
N LEU A 257 2.21 -6.00 -1.37
CA LEU A 257 1.11 -5.14 -0.97
C LEU A 257 0.97 -4.01 -2.00
N PHE A 258 -0.17 -3.94 -2.69
CA PHE A 258 -0.48 -2.81 -3.56
C PHE A 258 -1.03 -1.66 -2.72
N ALA A 259 -0.33 -0.54 -2.73
CA ALA A 259 -0.63 0.66 -1.94
C ALA A 259 -0.95 1.86 -2.83
N SER A 260 -1.54 2.90 -2.25
CA SER A 260 -2.00 4.08 -3.00
C SER A 260 -2.98 3.68 -4.13
N THR A 261 -3.98 2.86 -3.79
CA THR A 261 -4.94 2.27 -4.73
C THR A 261 -6.28 3.02 -4.78
N GLY A 262 -6.39 4.15 -4.11
CA GLY A 262 -7.49 5.09 -4.32
C GLY A 262 -7.38 5.78 -5.67
N ALA A 263 -8.45 5.75 -6.48
CA ALA A 263 -8.52 6.45 -7.76
C ALA A 263 -8.57 7.97 -7.51
N LYS A 264 -7.61 8.70 -8.07
CA LYS A 264 -7.46 10.16 -7.93
C LYS A 264 -7.74 10.90 -9.23
N LEU A 265 -7.68 10.19 -10.36
CA LEU A 265 -7.89 10.75 -11.68
C LEU A 265 -9.39 10.83 -11.96
N GLU A 266 -9.82 11.96 -12.53
CA GLU A 266 -11.22 12.21 -12.86
C GLU A 266 -11.72 11.18 -13.88
N GLY A 267 -12.95 10.69 -13.70
CA GLY A 267 -13.55 9.68 -14.57
C GLY A 267 -13.20 8.23 -14.24
N LEU A 268 -12.22 7.95 -13.37
CA LEU A 268 -11.94 6.58 -12.96
C LEU A 268 -12.95 6.07 -11.92
N PRO A 269 -13.41 4.82 -12.04
CA PRO A 269 -14.14 4.16 -10.96
C PRO A 269 -13.29 4.13 -9.67
N LYS A 270 -13.92 4.36 -8.52
CA LYS A 270 -13.22 4.41 -7.22
C LYS A 270 -12.44 3.13 -6.91
N ASP A 271 -12.94 1.98 -7.36
CA ASP A 271 -12.35 0.66 -7.16
C ASP A 271 -11.41 0.21 -8.29
N TYR A 272 -11.08 1.10 -9.23
CA TYR A 272 -10.28 0.79 -10.43
C TYR A 272 -9.01 -0.01 -10.10
N TYR A 273 -8.18 0.50 -9.19
CA TYR A 273 -6.91 -0.16 -8.88
C TYR A 273 -7.07 -1.48 -8.11
N ILE A 274 -8.05 -1.59 -7.21
CA ILE A 274 -8.29 -2.89 -6.55
C ILE A 274 -8.70 -3.92 -7.59
N THR A 275 -9.68 -3.59 -8.44
CA THR A 275 -10.22 -4.52 -9.44
C THR A 275 -9.15 -5.02 -10.41
N ASN A 276 -8.17 -4.18 -10.76
CA ASN A 276 -7.09 -4.52 -11.68
C ASN A 276 -5.84 -5.11 -11.00
N LEU A 277 -5.82 -5.21 -9.66
CA LEU A 277 -4.67 -5.69 -8.88
C LEU A 277 -5.04 -6.83 -7.92
N VAL A 278 -5.94 -7.70 -8.34
CA VAL A 278 -6.25 -8.94 -7.62
C VAL A 278 -5.30 -10.03 -8.13
N ALA A 279 -4.39 -10.48 -7.27
CA ALA A 279 -3.43 -11.54 -7.59
C ALA A 279 -3.28 -12.51 -6.40
N PRO A 280 -2.84 -13.76 -6.64
CA PRO A 280 -2.52 -14.67 -5.53
C PRO A 280 -1.43 -14.08 -4.63
N HIS A 281 -1.43 -14.50 -3.36
CA HIS A 281 -0.37 -14.17 -2.40
C HIS A 281 -0.09 -12.67 -2.25
N CYS A 282 -1.11 -11.82 -2.45
CA CYS A 282 -0.96 -10.37 -2.32
C CYS A 282 -1.99 -9.72 -1.39
N VAL A 283 -1.69 -8.50 -1.05
CA VAL A 283 -2.54 -7.59 -0.28
C VAL A 283 -2.84 -6.36 -1.13
N ASN A 284 -4.01 -5.79 -0.99
CA ASN A 284 -4.31 -4.45 -1.51
C ASN A 284 -4.81 -3.59 -0.35
N THR A 285 -4.14 -2.49 -0.06
CA THR A 285 -4.58 -1.53 0.96
C THR A 285 -5.21 -0.31 0.30
N ALA A 286 -6.42 0.04 0.73
CA ALA A 286 -7.21 1.08 0.09
C ALA A 286 -8.02 1.91 1.09
N PRO A 287 -8.36 3.17 0.74
CA PRO A 287 -9.32 3.97 1.49
C PRO A 287 -10.68 3.26 1.61
N LEU A 288 -11.40 3.52 2.70
CA LEU A 288 -12.69 2.88 2.97
C LEU A 288 -13.69 3.01 1.80
N ALA A 289 -13.82 4.22 1.24
CA ALA A 289 -14.72 4.45 0.10
C ALA A 289 -14.35 3.64 -1.16
N THR A 290 -13.08 3.30 -1.33
CA THR A 290 -12.58 2.44 -2.41
C THR A 290 -12.95 0.97 -2.15
N ILE A 291 -12.80 0.52 -0.91
CA ILE A 291 -13.20 -0.82 -0.46
C ILE A 291 -14.71 -1.02 -0.62
N GLU A 292 -15.51 -0.04 -0.23
CA GLU A 292 -16.97 -0.08 -0.39
C GLU A 292 -17.39 -0.16 -1.85
N ALA A 293 -16.77 0.63 -2.74
CA ALA A 293 -17.03 0.60 -4.17
C ALA A 293 -16.68 -0.77 -4.78
N PHE A 294 -15.54 -1.36 -4.37
CA PHE A 294 -15.14 -2.71 -4.81
C PHE A 294 -16.18 -3.76 -4.40
N TRP A 295 -16.62 -3.78 -3.15
CA TRP A 295 -17.63 -4.74 -2.69
C TRP A 295 -19.01 -4.48 -3.30
N GLY A 296 -19.36 -3.22 -3.58
CA GLY A 296 -20.56 -2.85 -4.33
C GLY A 296 -20.56 -3.48 -5.72
N ARG A 297 -19.43 -3.42 -6.43
CA ARG A 297 -19.26 -4.06 -7.74
C ARG A 297 -19.20 -5.59 -7.63
N ALA A 298 -18.43 -6.13 -6.71
CA ALA A 298 -18.27 -7.57 -6.51
C ALA A 298 -19.59 -8.28 -6.19
N ASN A 299 -20.52 -7.61 -5.50
CA ASN A 299 -21.84 -8.14 -5.17
C ASN A 299 -22.89 -7.95 -6.27
N SER A 300 -22.55 -7.28 -7.38
CA SER A 300 -23.44 -7.21 -8.54
C SER A 300 -23.46 -8.55 -9.31
N ALA A 301 -24.55 -8.83 -10.05
CA ALA A 301 -24.81 -10.14 -10.66
C ALA A 301 -23.68 -10.69 -11.55
N ASN A 302 -22.82 -9.83 -12.11
CA ASN A 302 -21.69 -10.22 -12.94
C ASN A 302 -20.33 -9.86 -12.32
N GLY A 303 -20.29 -9.25 -11.12
CA GLY A 303 -19.07 -8.72 -10.54
C GLY A 303 -18.11 -9.80 -10.04
N VAL A 304 -18.67 -10.84 -9.45
CA VAL A 304 -17.90 -11.99 -8.92
C VAL A 304 -17.23 -12.78 -10.04
N GLU A 305 -17.96 -13.09 -11.13
CA GLU A 305 -17.40 -13.81 -12.27
C GLU A 305 -16.25 -13.06 -12.93
N ARG A 306 -16.33 -11.72 -13.01
CA ARG A 306 -15.27 -10.91 -13.60
C ARG A 306 -13.98 -10.93 -12.77
N ILE A 307 -14.07 -10.82 -11.45
CA ILE A 307 -12.90 -10.88 -10.54
C ILE A 307 -12.29 -12.28 -10.57
N PHE A 308 -13.12 -13.33 -10.56
CA PHE A 308 -12.65 -14.72 -10.59
C PHE A 308 -12.16 -15.18 -11.96
N ARG A 309 -12.74 -14.71 -13.06
CA ARG A 309 -12.24 -15.03 -14.40
C ARG A 309 -10.83 -14.51 -14.57
N TRP A 310 -10.57 -13.29 -14.09
CA TRP A 310 -9.22 -12.73 -14.08
C TRP A 310 -8.25 -13.52 -13.19
N GLN A 311 -8.70 -14.00 -12.02
CA GLN A 311 -7.93 -14.91 -11.17
C GLN A 311 -7.72 -16.29 -11.81
N SER A 312 -8.72 -16.85 -12.50
CA SER A 312 -8.60 -18.19 -13.11
C SER A 312 -7.70 -18.17 -14.35
N GLU A 313 -7.72 -17.11 -15.13
CA GLU A 313 -6.82 -16.90 -16.25
C GLU A 313 -5.38 -16.65 -15.79
N GLN A 314 -5.17 -16.09 -14.61
CA GLN A 314 -3.86 -15.87 -13.98
C GLN A 314 -3.43 -17.01 -13.04
N GLY A 315 -4.38 -17.67 -12.39
CA GLY A 315 -4.13 -18.74 -11.40
C GLY A 315 -3.64 -20.08 -11.98
N SER A 316 -3.53 -20.20 -13.30
CA SER A 316 -2.89 -21.36 -13.97
C SER A 316 -1.36 -21.28 -13.95
N GLY A 317 -0.76 -20.41 -13.15
CA GLY A 317 0.70 -20.26 -13.01
C GLY A 317 1.40 -19.59 -14.20
N GLN A 318 0.67 -19.37 -15.29
CA GLN A 318 1.20 -18.71 -16.50
C GLN A 318 0.72 -17.26 -16.65
N GLY A 319 -0.46 -16.92 -16.14
CA GLY A 319 -1.05 -15.58 -16.29
C GLY A 319 -0.28 -14.48 -15.56
N GLY A 320 0.11 -14.72 -14.30
CA GLY A 320 0.90 -13.76 -13.52
C GLY A 320 2.28 -13.51 -14.13
N LYS A 321 2.95 -14.59 -14.64
CA LYS A 321 4.22 -14.47 -15.37
C LYS A 321 4.06 -13.69 -16.67
N GLN A 322 2.98 -13.93 -17.40
CA GLN A 322 2.72 -13.24 -18.67
C GLN A 322 2.44 -11.76 -18.47
N VAL A 323 1.68 -11.37 -17.42
CA VAL A 323 1.43 -9.96 -17.11
C VAL A 323 2.70 -9.26 -16.64
N GLY A 324 3.51 -9.87 -15.77
CA GLY A 324 4.80 -9.32 -15.36
C GLY A 324 5.75 -9.12 -16.55
N GLU A 325 5.84 -10.08 -17.45
CA GLU A 325 6.67 -9.97 -18.66
C GLU A 325 6.17 -8.87 -19.62
N GLN A 326 4.85 -8.75 -19.79
CA GLN A 326 4.26 -7.67 -20.59
C GLN A 326 4.42 -6.31 -19.92
N GLY A 327 4.30 -6.24 -18.60
CA GLY A 327 4.60 -5.04 -17.82
C GLY A 327 6.05 -4.60 -18.00
N LYS A 328 7.01 -5.52 -17.98
CA LYS A 328 8.42 -5.23 -18.28
C LYS A 328 8.62 -4.66 -19.67
N LYS A 329 8.01 -5.26 -20.69
CA LYS A 329 8.08 -4.75 -22.09
C LYS A 329 7.48 -3.34 -22.21
N ALA A 330 6.37 -3.06 -21.52
CA ALA A 330 5.76 -1.74 -21.51
C ALA A 330 6.68 -0.72 -20.84
N LEU A 331 7.29 -1.07 -19.70
CA LEU A 331 8.23 -0.21 -19.00
C LEU A 331 9.52 0.04 -19.80
N GLU A 332 10.03 -0.98 -20.51
CA GLU A 332 11.15 -0.83 -21.44
C GLU A 332 10.83 0.10 -22.59
N PHE A 333 9.61 0.05 -23.12
CA PHE A 333 9.13 0.99 -24.14
C PHE A 333 9.08 2.41 -23.59
N ILE A 334 8.49 2.62 -22.41
CA ILE A 334 8.37 3.92 -21.76
C ILE A 334 9.74 4.49 -21.40
N ALA A 335 10.68 3.63 -20.99
CA ALA A 335 12.06 4.05 -20.73
C ALA A 335 12.76 4.67 -21.97
N LYS A 336 12.32 4.29 -23.17
CA LYS A 336 12.79 4.86 -24.44
C LYS A 336 12.06 6.16 -24.81
N LEU A 337 10.92 6.45 -24.19
CA LEU A 337 10.20 7.71 -24.40
C LEU A 337 10.82 8.80 -23.53
N ASN A 338 11.05 9.96 -24.11
CA ASN A 338 11.49 11.13 -23.38
C ASN A 338 10.28 11.77 -22.66
N LEU A 339 9.93 11.29 -21.50
CA LEU A 339 8.83 11.78 -20.67
C LEU A 339 9.16 13.17 -20.09
N GLY A 340 9.03 14.20 -20.91
CA GLY A 340 9.37 15.57 -20.51
C GLY A 340 10.85 15.78 -20.21
N GLY A 341 11.74 15.07 -20.91
CA GLY A 341 13.19 15.11 -20.68
C GLY A 341 13.68 14.15 -19.56
N LYS A 342 12.81 13.36 -18.96
CA LYS A 342 13.16 12.44 -17.85
C LYS A 342 13.11 10.99 -18.30
N SER A 343 14.07 10.18 -17.83
CA SER A 343 14.02 8.73 -17.95
C SER A 343 13.02 8.12 -16.94
N LEU A 344 12.60 6.87 -17.17
CA LEU A 344 11.77 6.13 -16.22
C LEU A 344 12.40 6.09 -14.82
N THR A 345 13.70 5.81 -14.73
CA THR A 345 14.43 5.78 -13.46
C THR A 345 14.42 7.15 -12.76
N GLN A 346 14.54 8.24 -13.51
CA GLN A 346 14.43 9.59 -12.92
C GLN A 346 13.02 9.85 -12.36
N ILE A 347 11.97 9.36 -13.02
CA ILE A 347 10.59 9.47 -12.54
C ILE A 347 10.42 8.66 -11.26
N GLN A 348 10.88 7.40 -11.24
CA GLN A 348 10.80 6.51 -10.08
C GLN A 348 11.54 7.10 -8.86
N ASN A 349 12.74 7.62 -9.07
CA ASN A 349 13.53 8.29 -8.02
C ASN A 349 12.84 9.57 -7.53
N ALA A 350 12.24 10.34 -8.42
CA ALA A 350 11.48 11.54 -8.05
C ALA A 350 10.23 11.17 -7.22
N LEU A 351 9.53 10.09 -7.59
CA LEU A 351 8.39 9.59 -6.83
C LEU A 351 8.77 9.14 -5.41
N LEU A 352 9.91 8.47 -5.25
CA LEU A 352 10.45 8.10 -3.94
C LEU A 352 10.76 9.36 -3.12
N SER A 353 11.53 10.30 -3.68
CA SER A 353 11.91 11.55 -2.99
C SER A 353 10.68 12.37 -2.61
N ASN A 354 9.71 12.52 -3.51
CA ASN A 354 8.46 13.23 -3.26
C ASN A 354 7.59 12.50 -2.22
N GLY A 355 7.61 11.16 -2.22
CA GLY A 355 6.92 10.35 -1.24
C GLY A 355 7.46 10.53 0.18
N LEU A 356 8.80 10.50 0.32
CA LEU A 356 9.49 10.76 1.59
C LEU A 356 9.24 12.21 2.07
N GLN A 357 9.34 13.19 1.18
CA GLN A 357 9.10 14.58 1.52
C GLN A 357 7.65 14.78 1.99
N ALA A 358 6.67 14.19 1.31
CA ALA A 358 5.27 14.28 1.70
C ALA A 358 5.02 13.67 3.09
N PHE A 359 5.72 12.59 3.46
CA PHE A 359 5.63 12.01 4.80
C PHE A 359 6.27 12.93 5.86
N LYS A 360 7.45 13.50 5.57
CA LYS A 360 8.09 14.50 6.43
C LYS A 360 7.21 15.72 6.65
N ASP A 361 6.63 16.26 5.57
CA ASP A 361 5.77 17.45 5.64
C ASP A 361 4.49 17.19 6.44
N ALA A 362 3.83 16.05 6.21
CA ALA A 362 2.64 15.65 6.97
C ALA A 362 2.97 15.47 8.47
N PHE A 363 4.09 14.86 8.78
CA PHE A 363 4.56 14.66 10.15
C PHE A 363 4.85 16.00 10.84
N LEU A 364 5.62 16.89 10.20
CA LEU A 364 5.91 18.22 10.75
C LEU A 364 4.67 19.08 10.92
N GLN A 365 3.73 19.03 9.98
CA GLN A 365 2.45 19.74 10.07
C GLN A 365 1.63 19.24 11.27
N MET A 366 1.59 17.94 11.49
CA MET A 366 0.93 17.32 12.63
C MET A 366 1.59 17.75 13.94
N LEU A 367 2.93 17.70 14.05
CA LEU A 367 3.65 18.16 15.23
C LEU A 367 3.39 19.65 15.53
N LYS A 368 3.36 20.49 14.49
CA LYS A 368 3.01 21.91 14.61
C LYS A 368 1.60 22.10 15.17
N HIS A 369 0.63 21.32 14.69
CA HIS A 369 -0.74 21.35 15.20
C HIS A 369 -0.82 20.95 16.68
N LEU A 370 -0.09 19.90 17.07
CA LEU A 370 -0.04 19.42 18.45
C LEU A 370 0.74 20.34 19.40
N SER A 371 1.68 21.13 18.90
CA SER A 371 2.38 22.15 19.70
C SER A 371 1.48 23.30 20.11
N ALA A 372 0.43 23.57 19.35
CA ALA A 372 -0.53 24.64 19.61
C ALA A 372 -1.68 24.21 20.55
N LYS A 373 -1.79 22.94 20.83
CA LYS A 373 -2.78 22.33 21.76
C LYS A 373 -2.08 21.90 23.06
#